data_6cc32c29b823c04094bc4d9afccca5fa
#
_entry.id   6cc32c29b823c04094bc4d9afccca5fa
#
_cell.length_a   1.000
_cell.length_b   1.000
_cell.length_c   1.000
_cell.angle_alpha   90.00
_cell.angle_beta   90.00
_cell.angle_gamma   90.00
#
_symmetry.space_group_name_H-M   'P 1'
#
loop_
_entity.id
_entity.type
_entity.pdbx_description
1 polymer ?
#
loop_
_entity_poly.entity_id
_entity_poly.type
_entity_poly.pdbx_seq_one_letter_code
_entity_poly.pdbx_strand_id
1 'polypeptide(L)'
;TVAVIKDAAAAVSKALKPSAWFDIFDNDGIFAEEGVNSIKVGMKSHEDCKVKVELDLRTDFGEPVKTFTRKVEIVSGTADFTIDAQFVPGFYNAVLYLVEEDGTRTELARTNLGCAPEKIVSAQDRQPDFDDFWTRTLNELSQVDPQYRLTLLPEHSNDVRRSYRVDMK
;
A
#
# COMPACT_ATOMS: atom_id res chain seq x y z
N THR A 1 -14.76 28.99 27.15
CA THR A 1 -13.67 29.83 26.55
C THR A 1 -12.36 29.09 26.50
N VAL A 2 -11.96 28.34 27.55
CA VAL A 2 -10.68 27.57 27.59
C VAL A 2 -10.71 26.37 26.63
N ALA A 3 -11.85 25.69 26.46
CA ALA A 3 -12.00 24.59 25.53
C ALA A 3 -11.82 25.03 24.06
N VAL A 4 -12.46 26.15 23.69
CA VAL A 4 -12.35 26.72 22.33
C VAL A 4 -10.91 27.14 21.98
N ILE A 5 -10.16 27.65 22.96
CA ILE A 5 -8.75 28.02 22.75
C ILE A 5 -7.88 26.76 22.58
N LYS A 6 -8.15 25.68 23.31
CA LYS A 6 -7.45 24.41 23.14
C LYS A 6 -7.71 23.78 21.77
N ASP A 7 -8.96 23.80 21.33
CA ASP A 7 -9.34 23.29 20.00
C ASP A 7 -8.72 24.10 18.86
N ALA A 8 -8.70 25.44 19.01
CA ALA A 8 -8.04 26.31 18.05
C ALA A 8 -6.53 26.10 18.01
N ALA A 9 -5.87 25.95 19.17
CA ALA A 9 -4.43 25.66 19.25
C ALA A 9 -4.08 24.30 18.64
N ALA A 10 -4.90 23.27 18.87
CA ALA A 10 -4.73 21.95 18.27
C ALA A 10 -4.94 21.98 16.74
N ALA A 11 -5.91 22.76 16.25
CA ALA A 11 -6.16 22.94 14.83
C ALA A 11 -5.01 23.71 14.15
N VAL A 12 -4.47 24.74 14.78
CA VAL A 12 -3.30 25.49 14.28
C VAL A 12 -2.05 24.61 14.29
N SER A 13 -1.82 23.83 15.34
CA SER A 13 -0.69 22.90 15.41
C SER A 13 -0.78 21.82 14.32
N LYS A 14 -1.99 21.34 14.00
CA LYS A 14 -2.21 20.39 12.91
C LYS A 14 -1.99 21.02 11.53
N ALA A 15 -2.31 22.31 11.36
CA ALA A 15 -2.11 23.06 10.11
C ALA A 15 -0.64 23.41 9.84
N LEU A 16 0.21 23.40 10.87
CA LEU A 16 1.64 23.71 10.78
C LEU A 16 2.53 22.48 10.61
N LYS A 17 1.98 21.27 10.69
CA LYS A 17 2.77 20.04 10.47
C LYS A 17 3.22 19.97 9.01
N PRO A 18 4.47 19.52 8.75
CA PRO A 18 4.93 19.29 7.39
C PRO A 18 4.10 18.18 6.73
N SER A 19 3.93 18.28 5.43
CA SER A 19 3.42 17.21 4.58
C SER A 19 4.58 16.47 3.93
N ALA A 20 4.33 15.21 3.53
CA ALA A 20 5.31 14.40 2.82
C ALA A 20 4.65 13.58 1.72
N TRP A 21 5.45 13.12 0.76
CA TRP A 21 5.04 12.19 -0.29
C TRP A 21 6.20 11.29 -0.68
N PHE A 22 5.87 10.13 -1.25
CA PHE A 22 6.85 9.27 -1.91
C PHE A 22 6.90 9.62 -3.39
N ASP A 23 8.09 9.82 -3.92
CA ASP A 23 8.30 10.03 -5.34
C ASP A 23 8.46 8.66 -6.04
N ILE A 24 7.35 8.16 -6.57
CA ILE A 24 7.24 6.86 -7.26
C ILE A 24 6.89 6.99 -8.73
N PHE A 25 6.90 8.22 -9.29
CA PHE A 25 6.41 8.48 -10.64
C PHE A 25 7.21 7.80 -11.75
N ASP A 26 8.51 7.59 -11.53
CA ASP A 26 9.39 7.03 -12.55
C ASP A 26 9.16 5.53 -12.82
N ASN A 27 8.57 4.79 -11.85
CA ASN A 27 8.48 3.33 -11.92
C ASN A 27 7.21 2.78 -11.23
N ASP A 28 6.20 3.61 -10.99
CA ASP A 28 4.96 3.24 -10.30
C ASP A 28 5.19 2.51 -8.96
N GLY A 29 6.33 2.78 -8.30
CA GLY A 29 6.72 2.11 -7.06
C GLY A 29 7.27 0.69 -7.23
N ILE A 30 7.64 0.31 -8.47
CA ILE A 30 8.19 -1.02 -8.78
C ILE A 30 9.69 -0.93 -9.01
N PHE A 31 10.48 -1.64 -8.22
CA PHE A 31 11.89 -1.87 -8.46
C PHE A 31 12.06 -3.11 -9.33
N ALA A 32 12.73 -2.97 -10.48
CA ALA A 32 12.91 -4.06 -11.44
C ALA A 32 13.83 -5.17 -10.92
N GLU A 33 14.81 -4.81 -10.08
CA GLU A 33 15.81 -5.74 -9.58
C GLU A 33 15.79 -5.80 -8.04
N GLU A 34 16.05 -7.00 -7.51
CA GLU A 34 16.32 -7.21 -6.08
C GLU A 34 17.66 -6.58 -5.69
N GLY A 35 17.81 -6.30 -4.41
CA GLY A 35 19.03 -5.68 -3.89
C GLY A 35 18.75 -4.35 -3.19
N VAL A 36 19.74 -3.48 -3.21
CA VAL A 36 19.61 -2.14 -2.62
C VAL A 36 18.92 -1.22 -3.61
N ASN A 37 17.74 -0.73 -3.22
CA ASN A 37 16.97 0.25 -3.98
C ASN A 37 16.69 1.49 -3.14
N SER A 38 16.59 2.64 -3.78
CA SER A 38 16.40 3.94 -3.16
C SER A 38 14.93 4.34 -3.13
N ILE A 39 14.39 4.58 -1.94
CA ILE A 39 13.07 5.16 -1.74
C ILE A 39 13.24 6.68 -1.70
N LYS A 40 12.65 7.38 -2.66
CA LYS A 40 12.68 8.84 -2.72
C LYS A 40 11.50 9.43 -1.95
N VAL A 41 11.77 10.43 -1.13
CA VAL A 41 10.79 11.11 -0.28
C VAL A 41 10.92 12.61 -0.46
N GLY A 42 9.80 13.27 -0.74
CA GLY A 42 9.68 14.73 -0.71
C GLY A 42 8.92 15.18 0.52
N MET A 43 9.29 16.33 1.05
CA MET A 43 8.61 16.99 2.17
C MET A 43 8.37 18.46 1.88
N LYS A 44 7.30 19.01 2.46
CA LYS A 44 6.95 20.43 2.37
C LYS A 44 6.48 20.94 3.71
N SER A 45 6.93 22.16 4.06
CA SER A 45 6.47 22.90 5.23
C SER A 45 6.20 24.37 4.87
N HIS A 46 5.38 25.03 5.66
CA HIS A 46 5.13 26.47 5.51
C HIS A 46 6.29 27.33 6.01
N GLU A 47 7.09 26.80 6.93
CA GLU A 47 8.23 27.46 7.55
C GLU A 47 9.45 26.55 7.53
N ASP A 48 10.63 27.14 7.59
CA ASP A 48 11.87 26.42 7.74
C ASP A 48 11.87 25.71 9.10
N CYS A 49 12.10 24.41 9.09
CA CYS A 49 12.08 23.62 10.31
C CYS A 49 12.99 22.39 10.23
N LYS A 50 13.33 21.88 11.41
CA LYS A 50 14.07 20.60 11.57
C LYS A 50 13.14 19.59 12.19
N VAL A 51 12.95 18.48 11.50
CA VAL A 51 12.06 17.41 11.93
C VAL A 51 12.79 16.08 11.99
N LYS A 52 12.31 15.21 12.87
CA LYS A 52 12.71 13.81 12.90
C LYS A 52 11.64 12.99 12.21
N VAL A 53 12.03 12.21 11.21
CA VAL A 53 11.13 11.29 10.51
C VAL A 53 11.58 9.85 10.72
N GLU A 54 10.62 8.95 10.63
CA GLU A 54 10.84 7.52 10.70
C GLU A 54 10.08 6.84 9.57
N LEU A 55 10.81 6.11 8.73
CA LEU A 55 10.23 5.23 7.70
C LEU A 55 10.13 3.82 8.27
N ASP A 56 8.92 3.30 8.39
CA ASP A 56 8.64 1.92 8.74
C ASP A 56 8.35 1.13 7.45
N LEU A 57 9.22 0.18 7.14
CA LEU A 57 9.11 -0.71 5.99
C LEU A 57 8.68 -2.09 6.44
N ARG A 58 7.58 -2.58 5.88
CA ARG A 58 7.01 -3.90 6.17
C ARG A 58 6.74 -4.66 4.89
N THR A 59 6.66 -5.98 4.95
CA THR A 59 6.09 -6.81 3.89
C THR A 59 4.59 -6.52 3.75
N ASP A 60 3.98 -6.93 2.65
CA ASP A 60 2.53 -6.88 2.43
C ASP A 60 1.73 -7.70 3.46
N PHE A 61 2.35 -8.71 4.08
CA PHE A 61 1.78 -9.47 5.21
C PHE A 61 1.92 -8.76 6.56
N GLY A 62 2.54 -7.56 6.59
CA GLY A 62 2.72 -6.76 7.80
C GLY A 62 3.96 -7.12 8.64
N GLU A 63 4.79 -8.05 8.18
CA GLU A 63 6.03 -8.38 8.88
C GLU A 63 7.03 -7.22 8.79
N PRO A 64 7.70 -6.86 9.90
CA PRO A 64 8.66 -5.78 9.89
C PRO A 64 9.91 -6.15 9.09
N VAL A 65 10.28 -5.30 8.14
CA VAL A 65 11.52 -5.43 7.38
C VAL A 65 12.61 -4.56 8.01
N LYS A 66 12.37 -3.26 8.10
CA LYS A 66 13.32 -2.31 8.70
C LYS A 66 12.65 -0.98 9.00
N THR A 67 13.15 -0.33 10.05
CA THR A 67 12.80 1.04 10.39
C THR A 67 14.02 1.93 10.20
N PHE A 68 13.84 3.04 9.51
CA PHE A 68 14.89 4.04 9.27
C PHE A 68 14.51 5.33 9.96
N THR A 69 15.44 5.91 10.70
CA THR A 69 15.25 7.21 11.35
C THR A 69 16.17 8.25 10.72
N ARG A 70 15.63 9.43 10.41
CA ARG A 70 16.39 10.53 9.83
C ARG A 70 15.95 11.87 10.43
N LYS A 71 16.92 12.78 10.60
CA LYS A 71 16.67 14.20 10.85
C LYS A 71 16.67 14.90 9.49
N VAL A 72 15.63 15.65 9.20
CA VAL A 72 15.45 16.39 7.95
C VAL A 72 15.34 17.87 8.28
N GLU A 73 16.07 18.68 7.55
CA GLU A 73 15.98 20.14 7.59
C GLU A 73 15.22 20.60 6.35
N ILE A 74 14.08 21.22 6.55
CA ILE A 74 13.25 21.78 5.49
C ILE A 74 13.61 23.27 5.38
N VAL A 75 14.15 23.66 4.22
CA VAL A 75 14.60 25.02 3.95
C VAL A 75 13.88 25.53 2.70
N SER A 76 13.46 26.81 2.73
CA SER A 76 12.68 27.41 1.64
C SER A 76 11.42 26.62 1.29
N GLY A 77 10.83 25.97 2.30
CA GLY A 77 9.55 25.29 2.22
C GLY A 77 9.60 23.86 1.71
N THR A 78 10.75 23.31 1.26
CA THR A 78 10.87 21.95 0.73
C THR A 78 12.12 21.23 1.21
N ALA A 79 12.07 19.91 1.22
CA ALA A 79 13.23 19.02 1.38
C ALA A 79 12.99 17.71 0.63
N ASP A 80 14.03 17.22 -0.05
CA ASP A 80 14.03 15.92 -0.70
C ASP A 80 15.16 15.05 -0.15
N PHE A 81 14.89 13.76 0.01
CA PHE A 81 15.91 12.82 0.45
C PHE A 81 15.60 11.39 -0.02
N THR A 82 16.61 10.55 0.03
CA THR A 82 16.50 9.12 -0.29
C THR A 82 16.81 8.26 0.91
N ILE A 83 16.19 7.10 0.97
CA ILE A 83 16.47 6.03 1.93
C ILE A 83 16.77 4.77 1.14
N ASP A 84 17.98 4.26 1.29
CA ASP A 84 18.39 3.02 0.65
C ASP A 84 18.02 1.82 1.53
N ALA A 85 17.29 0.88 0.95
CA ALA A 85 16.85 -0.33 1.61
C ALA A 85 17.13 -1.57 0.76
N GLN A 86 17.41 -2.68 1.44
CA GLN A 86 17.56 -3.98 0.80
C GLN A 86 16.18 -4.58 0.58
N PHE A 87 15.91 -5.00 -0.66
CA PHE A 87 14.68 -5.66 -1.06
C PHE A 87 14.96 -7.04 -1.64
N VAL A 88 14.07 -7.97 -1.38
CA VAL A 88 13.95 -9.25 -2.08
C VAL A 88 12.67 -9.23 -2.92
N PRO A 89 12.47 -10.17 -3.86
CA PRO A 89 11.23 -10.23 -4.63
C PRO A 89 9.99 -10.27 -3.73
N GLY A 90 9.07 -9.32 -3.91
CA GLY A 90 7.88 -9.20 -3.06
C GLY A 90 7.23 -7.83 -3.10
N PHE A 91 6.19 -7.66 -2.29
CA PHE A 91 5.50 -6.40 -2.09
C PHE A 91 5.68 -5.89 -0.66
N TYR A 92 5.68 -4.57 -0.52
CA TYR A 92 6.02 -3.89 0.72
C TYR A 92 5.11 -2.70 0.97
N ASN A 93 4.88 -2.41 2.24
CA ASN A 93 4.24 -1.19 2.72
C ASN A 93 5.31 -0.29 3.32
N ALA A 94 5.39 0.94 2.85
CA ALA A 94 6.27 1.98 3.37
C ALA A 94 5.42 3.09 3.99
N VAL A 95 5.65 3.37 5.28
CA VAL A 95 4.92 4.42 6.01
C VAL A 95 5.93 5.38 6.63
N LEU A 96 5.79 6.66 6.28
CA LEU A 96 6.61 7.72 6.83
C LEU A 96 5.88 8.41 7.99
N TYR A 97 6.54 8.47 9.13
CA TYR A 97 6.05 9.14 10.33
C TYR A 97 6.89 10.38 10.67
N LEU A 98 6.22 11.42 11.12
CA LEU A 98 6.83 12.47 11.92
C LEU A 98 6.97 11.95 13.35
N VAL A 99 8.14 12.09 13.93
CA VAL A 99 8.40 11.70 15.33
C VAL A 99 8.63 12.96 16.15
N GLU A 100 7.74 13.23 17.08
CA GLU A 100 7.80 14.36 18.00
C GLU A 100 8.80 14.10 19.16
N GLU A 101 9.15 15.14 19.91
CA GLU A 101 10.14 15.00 21.01
C GLU A 101 9.67 14.05 22.11
N ASP A 102 8.38 13.96 22.34
CA ASP A 102 7.77 13.03 23.31
C ASP A 102 7.66 11.59 22.79
N GLY A 103 8.12 11.33 21.55
CA GLY A 103 8.04 10.03 20.90
C GLY A 103 6.74 9.77 20.17
N THR A 104 5.79 10.70 20.17
CA THR A 104 4.54 10.59 19.41
C THR A 104 4.85 10.49 17.92
N ARG A 105 4.18 9.54 17.24
CA ARG A 105 4.32 9.31 15.80
C ARG A 105 3.06 9.77 15.08
N THR A 106 3.22 10.63 14.09
CA THR A 106 2.13 11.08 13.20
C THR A 106 2.43 10.61 11.78
N GLU A 107 1.55 9.84 11.17
CA GLU A 107 1.70 9.41 9.77
C GLU A 107 1.66 10.64 8.84
N LEU A 108 2.66 10.77 7.99
CA LEU A 108 2.77 11.83 6.98
C LEU A 108 2.44 11.32 5.58
N ALA A 109 2.92 10.13 5.24
CA ALA A 109 2.73 9.54 3.92
C ALA A 109 2.78 8.01 4.00
N ARG A 110 2.12 7.36 3.04
CA ARG A 110 2.11 5.90 2.87
C ARG A 110 2.16 5.56 1.39
N THR A 111 2.88 4.50 1.05
CA THR A 111 2.87 3.92 -0.29
C THR A 111 3.09 2.41 -0.25
N ASN A 112 2.71 1.75 -1.34
CA ASN A 112 3.08 0.37 -1.60
C ASN A 112 4.24 0.34 -2.60
N LEU A 113 5.17 -0.57 -2.37
CA LEU A 113 6.33 -0.80 -3.22
C LEU A 113 6.35 -2.26 -3.66
N GLY A 114 6.83 -2.51 -4.88
CA GLY A 114 7.11 -3.85 -5.38
C GLY A 114 8.59 -3.98 -5.70
N CYS A 115 9.11 -5.19 -5.57
CA CYS A 115 10.47 -5.51 -5.99
C CYS A 115 10.46 -6.80 -6.79
N ALA A 116 10.96 -6.75 -8.03
CA ALA A 116 11.10 -7.88 -8.93
C ALA A 116 9.88 -8.85 -8.86
N PRO A 117 8.63 -8.36 -9.08
CA PRO A 117 7.42 -9.16 -8.85
C PRO A 117 7.38 -10.42 -9.71
N GLU A 118 8.02 -10.41 -10.88
CA GLU A 118 8.15 -11.57 -11.77
C GLU A 118 9.04 -12.69 -11.19
N LYS A 119 9.85 -12.38 -10.16
CA LYS A 119 10.72 -13.35 -9.47
C LYS A 119 10.06 -13.91 -8.20
N ILE A 120 8.83 -13.52 -7.87
CA ILE A 120 8.10 -14.06 -6.72
C ILE A 120 7.77 -15.52 -7.01
N VAL A 121 8.33 -16.41 -6.22
CA VAL A 121 8.07 -17.85 -6.31
C VAL A 121 7.28 -18.28 -5.10
N SER A 122 6.08 -18.79 -5.32
CA SER A 122 5.31 -19.47 -4.28
C SER A 122 5.95 -20.81 -3.96
N ALA A 123 6.06 -21.14 -2.68
CA ALA A 123 6.44 -22.49 -2.29
C ALA A 123 5.43 -23.50 -2.87
N GLN A 124 5.93 -24.59 -3.42
CA GLN A 124 5.05 -25.65 -3.88
C GLN A 124 4.50 -26.39 -2.66
N ASP A 125 3.31 -26.02 -2.26
CA ASP A 125 2.55 -26.64 -1.16
C ASP A 125 1.49 -27.64 -1.65
N ARG A 126 1.55 -27.98 -2.95
CA ARG A 126 0.62 -28.86 -3.63
C ARG A 126 0.68 -30.26 -3.01
N GLN A 127 -0.44 -30.69 -2.45
CA GLN A 127 -0.56 -32.04 -1.91
C GLN A 127 -0.44 -33.09 -3.02
N PRO A 128 0.08 -34.30 -2.73
CA PRO A 128 0.28 -35.34 -3.75
C PRO A 128 -1.01 -35.77 -4.47
N ASP A 129 -2.15 -35.67 -3.81
CA ASP A 129 -3.46 -36.04 -4.35
C ASP A 129 -4.24 -34.88 -4.99
N PHE A 130 -3.62 -33.73 -5.16
CA PHE A 130 -4.30 -32.51 -5.65
C PHE A 130 -5.00 -32.72 -7.00
N ASP A 131 -4.31 -33.33 -7.98
CA ASP A 131 -4.87 -33.57 -9.30
C ASP A 131 -6.01 -34.60 -9.27
N ASP A 132 -5.84 -35.67 -8.49
CA ASP A 132 -6.85 -36.70 -8.34
C ASP A 132 -8.09 -36.14 -7.64
N PHE A 133 -7.91 -35.31 -6.60
CA PHE A 133 -8.98 -34.61 -5.91
C PHE A 133 -9.79 -33.74 -6.89
N TRP A 134 -9.11 -32.87 -7.62
CA TRP A 134 -9.78 -31.96 -8.53
C TRP A 134 -10.42 -32.65 -9.72
N THR A 135 -9.78 -33.69 -10.28
CA THR A 135 -10.35 -34.50 -11.36
C THR A 135 -11.66 -35.15 -10.91
N ARG A 136 -11.66 -35.77 -9.74
CA ARG A 136 -12.87 -36.36 -9.16
C ARG A 136 -13.95 -35.30 -8.91
N THR A 137 -13.59 -34.21 -8.24
CA THR A 137 -14.55 -33.15 -7.90
C THR A 137 -15.18 -32.50 -9.14
N LEU A 138 -14.39 -32.24 -10.18
CA LEU A 138 -14.91 -31.68 -11.45
C LEU A 138 -15.80 -32.69 -12.17
N ASN A 139 -15.47 -33.97 -12.14
CA ASN A 139 -16.33 -35.02 -12.69
C ASN A 139 -17.65 -35.11 -11.94
N GLU A 140 -17.66 -35.07 -10.61
CA GLU A 140 -18.87 -35.04 -9.80
C GLU A 140 -19.70 -33.80 -10.10
N LEU A 141 -19.05 -32.62 -10.17
CA LEU A 141 -19.72 -31.36 -10.50
C LEU A 141 -20.35 -31.38 -11.90
N SER A 142 -19.69 -31.99 -12.87
CA SER A 142 -20.19 -32.11 -14.25
C SER A 142 -21.50 -32.90 -14.36
N GLN A 143 -21.83 -33.75 -13.38
CA GLN A 143 -23.07 -34.52 -13.31
C GLN A 143 -24.22 -33.73 -12.69
N VAL A 144 -23.94 -32.56 -12.10
CA VAL A 144 -24.94 -31.71 -11.46
C VAL A 144 -25.43 -30.68 -12.45
N ASP A 145 -26.72 -30.70 -12.77
CA ASP A 145 -27.33 -29.63 -13.57
C ASP A 145 -27.38 -28.34 -12.72
N PRO A 146 -26.63 -27.28 -13.09
CA PRO A 146 -26.57 -26.05 -12.31
C PRO A 146 -27.86 -25.26 -12.35
N GLN A 147 -28.83 -25.65 -13.15
CA GLN A 147 -30.15 -25.03 -13.28
C GLN A 147 -30.07 -23.48 -13.40
N TYR A 148 -29.21 -23.00 -14.28
CA TYR A 148 -29.03 -21.58 -14.50
C TYR A 148 -30.35 -20.87 -14.84
N ARG A 149 -30.65 -19.82 -14.09
CA ARG A 149 -31.69 -18.87 -14.38
C ARG A 149 -31.11 -17.52 -14.74
N LEU A 150 -31.27 -17.12 -15.99
CA LEU A 150 -30.82 -15.84 -16.51
C LEU A 150 -31.92 -14.80 -16.41
N THR A 151 -31.68 -13.68 -15.75
CA THR A 151 -32.59 -12.54 -15.74
C THR A 151 -31.83 -11.35 -16.34
N LEU A 152 -32.37 -10.82 -17.48
CA LEU A 152 -31.80 -9.63 -18.09
C LEU A 152 -31.97 -8.43 -17.15
N LEU A 153 -30.91 -7.61 -17.04
CA LEU A 153 -30.92 -6.36 -16.31
C LEU A 153 -30.89 -5.19 -17.32
N PRO A 154 -32.04 -4.67 -17.76
CA PRO A 154 -32.09 -3.62 -18.76
C PRO A 154 -31.38 -2.35 -18.33
N GLU A 155 -31.46 -1.99 -17.03
CA GLU A 155 -30.83 -0.81 -16.42
C GLU A 155 -29.30 -0.85 -16.45
N HIS A 156 -28.69 -2.04 -16.62
CA HIS A 156 -27.24 -2.26 -16.75
C HIS A 156 -26.84 -2.67 -18.17
N SER A 157 -27.78 -2.60 -19.12
CA SER A 157 -27.58 -2.98 -20.53
C SER A 157 -27.59 -1.75 -21.44
N ASN A 158 -26.90 -1.85 -22.59
CA ASN A 158 -26.92 -0.82 -23.65
C ASN A 158 -26.83 -1.50 -25.03
N ASP A 159 -26.72 -0.71 -26.11
CA ASP A 159 -26.69 -1.21 -27.49
C ASP A 159 -25.49 -2.13 -27.78
N VAL A 160 -24.42 -2.03 -26.99
CA VAL A 160 -23.18 -2.79 -27.18
C VAL A 160 -23.07 -3.97 -26.19
N ARG A 161 -23.73 -3.88 -25.02
CA ARG A 161 -23.58 -4.85 -23.92
C ARG A 161 -24.91 -5.19 -23.28
N ARG A 162 -25.16 -6.49 -23.08
CA ARG A 162 -26.27 -7.00 -22.28
C ARG A 162 -25.74 -7.54 -20.94
N SER A 163 -26.36 -7.12 -19.86
CA SER A 163 -26.04 -7.56 -18.50
C SER A 163 -27.12 -8.47 -17.96
N TYR A 164 -26.73 -9.56 -17.32
CA TYR A 164 -27.63 -10.54 -16.76
C TYR A 164 -27.30 -10.84 -15.31
N ARG A 165 -28.31 -11.08 -14.50
CA ARG A 165 -28.16 -11.78 -13.22
C ARG A 165 -28.29 -13.27 -13.51
N VAL A 166 -27.30 -14.05 -12.99
CA VAL A 166 -27.29 -15.51 -13.09
C VAL A 166 -27.55 -16.07 -11.70
N ASP A 167 -28.67 -16.75 -11.54
CA ASP A 167 -28.98 -17.49 -10.33
C ASP A 167 -28.63 -18.98 -10.61
N MET A 168 -27.87 -19.61 -9.68
CA MET A 168 -27.49 -21.01 -9.70
C MET A 168 -28.07 -21.70 -8.47
N LYS A 169 -28.35 -22.99 -8.57
CA LYS A 169 -28.81 -23.81 -7.43
C LYS A 169 -27.65 -24.47 -6.73
#